data_90384f6ad0a9592945a39159c74b98e3
#
_entry.id   90384f6ad0a9592945a39159c74b98e3
#
_cell.length_a   1.000
_cell.length_b   1.000
_cell.length_c   1.000
_cell.angle_alpha   90.00
_cell.angle_beta   90.00
_cell.angle_gamma   90.00
#
_symmetry.space_group_name_H-M   'P 1'
#
loop_
_entity.id
_entity.type
_entity.pdbx_description
1 polymer ?
#
loop_
_entity_poly.entity_id
_entity_poly.type
_entity_poly.pdbx_seq_one_letter_code
_entity_poly.pdbx_strand_id
1 'polypeptide(L)'
;VGTTQLETVPEPKYWHLKTVLSEALDSEFAVGEILPNERDLAARFGVARATLRQALEQLELEGRLHRRRGVGTTVAPPRVGVAVAPARHSWPGAAGDDWQVLGCDERGTVPAVVARLLETAEGDPVHIVRRSRDTEGQPLAAELLYVPAAVIPHSAEIALLTGPAQAYAVLALLQSLELDGQDRTVELGSARAEDAKQLDRLPGAPVLVVTTRYVSGGRTAAVAVSTYRADTCRLTFGESDAVALLAG
;
A
#
# COMPACT_ATOMS: atom_id res chain seq x y z
N VAL A 1 26.17 -21.63 -36.92
CA VAL A 1 25.98 -21.19 -35.52
C VAL A 1 26.02 -19.68 -35.54
N GLY A 2 24.84 -19.03 -35.62
CA GLY A 2 24.71 -17.58 -35.64
C GLY A 2 24.75 -17.04 -34.23
N THR A 3 25.75 -16.24 -33.92
CA THR A 3 25.85 -15.47 -32.67
C THR A 3 24.86 -14.31 -32.77
N THR A 4 23.72 -14.42 -32.08
CA THR A 4 22.80 -13.29 -31.91
C THR A 4 23.48 -12.28 -30.99
N GLN A 5 24.07 -11.23 -31.59
CA GLN A 5 24.47 -10.05 -30.82
C GLN A 5 23.17 -9.41 -30.30
N LEU A 6 23.00 -9.38 -28.98
CA LEU A 6 22.01 -8.52 -28.30
C LEU A 6 22.46 -7.08 -28.60
N GLU A 7 21.79 -6.39 -29.53
CA GLU A 7 21.93 -4.96 -29.70
C GLU A 7 21.52 -4.32 -28.37
N THR A 8 22.48 -3.72 -27.67
CA THR A 8 22.22 -2.89 -26.49
C THR A 8 21.41 -1.69 -26.97
N VAL A 9 20.11 -1.69 -26.65
CA VAL A 9 19.25 -0.52 -26.85
C VAL A 9 19.87 0.63 -26.05
N PRO A 10 20.25 1.75 -26.69
CA PRO A 10 20.87 2.85 -25.97
C PRO A 10 19.92 3.36 -24.88
N GLU A 11 20.41 3.41 -23.66
CA GLU A 11 19.61 3.95 -22.54
C GLU A 11 19.12 5.37 -22.84
N PRO A 12 17.85 5.68 -22.60
CA PRO A 12 17.33 7.04 -22.79
C PRO A 12 18.14 8.05 -21.96
N LYS A 13 18.47 9.20 -22.52
CA LYS A 13 19.29 10.24 -21.86
C LYS A 13 18.74 10.67 -20.49
N TYR A 14 17.42 10.64 -20.30
CA TYR A 14 16.79 10.97 -19.01
C TYR A 14 17.07 9.91 -17.93
N TRP A 15 17.32 8.65 -18.31
CA TRP A 15 17.60 7.57 -17.36
C TRP A 15 18.95 7.76 -16.66
N HIS A 16 19.99 8.07 -17.44
CA HIS A 16 21.29 8.42 -16.86
C HIS A 16 21.20 9.67 -15.96
N LEU A 17 20.48 10.69 -16.42
CA LEU A 17 20.23 11.89 -15.62
C LEU A 17 19.48 11.56 -14.31
N LYS A 18 18.49 10.66 -14.36
CA LYS A 18 17.75 10.21 -13.17
C LYS A 18 18.68 9.60 -12.13
N THR A 19 19.64 8.76 -12.55
CA THR A 19 20.64 8.16 -11.65
C THR A 19 21.50 9.23 -10.99
N VAL A 20 22.04 10.15 -11.76
CA VAL A 20 22.87 11.27 -11.24
C VAL A 20 22.06 12.16 -10.29
N LEU A 21 20.80 12.48 -10.64
CA LEU A 21 19.91 13.25 -9.76
C LEU A 21 19.60 12.50 -8.47
N SER A 22 19.40 11.18 -8.54
CA SER A 22 19.13 10.35 -7.36
C SER A 22 20.31 10.40 -6.37
N GLU A 23 21.54 10.29 -6.87
CA GLU A 23 22.75 10.42 -6.05
C GLU A 23 22.90 11.82 -5.46
N ALA A 24 22.60 12.87 -6.24
CA ALA A 24 22.62 14.24 -5.75
C ALA A 24 21.54 14.48 -4.67
N LEU A 25 20.33 13.89 -4.81
CA LEU A 25 19.30 13.96 -3.78
C LEU A 25 19.76 13.35 -2.45
N ASP A 26 20.52 12.26 -2.49
CA ASP A 26 20.99 11.57 -1.29
C ASP A 26 22.17 12.29 -0.61
N SER A 27 22.98 13.03 -1.37
CA SER A 27 24.23 13.62 -0.88
C SER A 27 24.16 15.12 -0.61
N GLU A 28 23.26 15.85 -1.27
CA GLU A 28 23.30 17.32 -1.29
C GLU A 28 22.04 17.99 -0.75
N PHE A 29 20.91 17.27 -0.66
CA PHE A 29 19.62 17.85 -0.28
C PHE A 29 19.06 17.18 0.95
N ALA A 30 18.54 17.97 1.89
CA ALA A 30 17.87 17.45 3.06
C ALA A 30 16.42 17.01 2.71
N VAL A 31 15.89 16.03 3.46
CA VAL A 31 14.47 15.65 3.37
C VAL A 31 13.58 16.86 3.63
N GLY A 32 12.60 17.08 2.75
CA GLY A 32 11.70 18.25 2.80
C GLY A 32 12.27 19.51 2.16
N GLU A 33 13.54 19.53 1.77
CA GLU A 33 14.16 20.68 1.10
C GLU A 33 13.52 20.90 -0.28
N ILE A 34 13.31 22.18 -0.63
CA ILE A 34 12.78 22.59 -1.93
C ILE A 34 13.93 22.61 -2.94
N LEU A 35 13.81 21.83 -4.00
CA LEU A 35 14.79 21.83 -5.09
C LEU A 35 14.81 23.17 -5.84
N PRO A 36 15.98 23.57 -6.39
CA PRO A 36 16.06 24.66 -7.34
C PRO A 36 15.07 24.47 -8.50
N ASN A 37 14.64 25.57 -9.12
CA ASN A 37 13.70 25.48 -10.23
C ASN A 37 14.28 24.69 -11.42
N GLU A 38 13.39 24.19 -12.31
CA GLU A 38 13.80 23.34 -13.45
C GLU A 38 14.83 24.01 -14.38
N ARG A 39 14.83 25.36 -14.49
CA ARG A 39 15.79 26.07 -15.33
C ARG A 39 17.21 25.99 -14.73
N ASP A 40 17.30 26.22 -13.44
CA ASP A 40 18.58 26.25 -12.75
C ASP A 40 19.17 24.85 -12.61
N LEU A 41 18.32 23.83 -12.35
CA LEU A 41 18.72 22.43 -12.36
C LEU A 41 19.17 21.98 -13.77
N ALA A 42 18.44 22.35 -14.83
CA ALA A 42 18.83 22.01 -16.19
C ALA A 42 20.18 22.63 -16.58
N ALA A 43 20.44 23.88 -16.17
CA ALA A 43 21.72 24.55 -16.37
C ALA A 43 22.85 23.86 -15.56
N ARG A 44 22.58 23.47 -14.29
CA ARG A 44 23.54 22.80 -13.41
C ARG A 44 23.99 21.45 -13.98
N PHE A 45 23.04 20.65 -14.48
CA PHE A 45 23.33 19.32 -15.03
C PHE A 45 23.66 19.32 -16.53
N GLY A 46 23.66 20.48 -17.20
CA GLY A 46 24.01 20.62 -18.62
C GLY A 46 23.04 19.90 -19.57
N VAL A 47 21.75 19.83 -19.23
CA VAL A 47 20.73 19.09 -19.97
C VAL A 47 19.60 19.98 -20.48
N ALA A 48 18.86 19.49 -21.49
CA ALA A 48 17.64 20.15 -21.93
C ALA A 48 16.56 20.08 -20.84
N ARG A 49 15.75 21.12 -20.67
CA ARG A 49 14.67 21.20 -19.69
C ARG A 49 13.65 20.05 -19.83
N ALA A 50 13.38 19.60 -21.06
CA ALA A 50 12.49 18.46 -21.32
C ALA A 50 13.06 17.16 -20.74
N THR A 51 14.37 16.91 -20.90
CA THR A 51 15.07 15.73 -20.35
C THR A 51 15.08 15.77 -18.82
N LEU A 52 15.34 16.97 -18.23
CA LEU A 52 15.27 17.14 -16.78
C LEU A 52 13.85 16.85 -16.26
N ARG A 53 12.83 17.39 -16.91
CA ARG A 53 11.43 17.18 -16.48
C ARG A 53 11.07 15.70 -16.48
N GLN A 54 11.45 14.94 -17.51
CA GLN A 54 11.25 13.49 -17.55
C GLN A 54 11.95 12.76 -16.40
N ALA A 55 13.19 13.15 -16.09
CA ALA A 55 13.93 12.56 -14.97
C ALA A 55 13.26 12.88 -13.61
N LEU A 56 12.82 14.12 -13.40
CA LEU A 56 12.10 14.52 -12.18
C LEU A 56 10.74 13.82 -12.06
N GLU A 57 10.02 13.62 -13.15
CA GLU A 57 8.76 12.87 -13.17
C GLU A 57 8.98 11.40 -12.77
N GLN A 58 10.06 10.77 -13.23
CA GLN A 58 10.41 9.41 -12.80
C GLN A 58 10.76 9.34 -11.31
N LEU A 59 11.54 10.32 -10.79
CA LEU A 59 11.87 10.38 -9.37
C LEU A 59 10.63 10.65 -8.50
N GLU A 60 9.66 11.41 -9.00
CA GLU A 60 8.37 11.62 -8.35
C GLU A 60 7.55 10.32 -8.32
N LEU A 61 7.48 9.56 -9.44
CA LEU A 61 6.84 8.24 -9.49
C LEU A 61 7.53 7.22 -8.57
N GLU A 62 8.84 7.32 -8.41
CA GLU A 62 9.62 6.49 -7.47
C GLU A 62 9.49 6.96 -6.01
N GLY A 63 8.72 8.02 -5.75
CA GLY A 63 8.52 8.56 -4.40
C GLY A 63 9.75 9.23 -3.80
N ARG A 64 10.73 9.63 -4.63
CA ARG A 64 11.93 10.36 -4.21
C ARG A 64 11.68 11.87 -4.12
N LEU A 65 10.68 12.36 -4.83
CA LEU A 65 10.28 13.76 -4.89
C LEU A 65 8.78 13.90 -4.67
N HIS A 66 8.38 15.02 -4.06
CA HIS A 66 6.99 15.44 -3.97
C HIS A 66 6.82 16.79 -4.68
N ARG A 67 5.90 16.86 -5.64
CA ARG A 67 5.56 18.12 -6.31
C ARG A 67 4.27 18.68 -5.69
N ARG A 68 4.37 19.88 -5.12
CA ARG A 68 3.21 20.62 -4.58
C ARG A 68 3.01 21.92 -5.35
N ARG A 69 1.79 22.11 -5.87
CA ARG A 69 1.43 23.35 -6.57
C ARG A 69 1.60 24.57 -5.66
N GLY A 70 2.33 25.58 -6.11
CA GLY A 70 2.61 26.79 -5.34
C GLY A 70 3.76 26.70 -4.35
N VAL A 71 4.27 25.50 -4.05
CA VAL A 71 5.42 25.29 -3.15
C VAL A 71 6.67 24.94 -3.95
N GLY A 72 6.55 24.06 -4.94
CA GLY A 72 7.67 23.57 -5.72
C GLY A 72 7.83 22.06 -5.63
N THR A 73 9.01 21.57 -5.98
CA THR A 73 9.41 20.16 -5.87
C THR A 73 10.28 20.02 -4.63
N THR A 74 9.94 19.12 -3.72
CA THR A 74 10.67 18.84 -2.47
C THR A 74 11.22 17.43 -2.45
N VAL A 75 12.32 17.23 -1.72
CA VAL A 75 12.87 15.89 -1.46
C VAL A 75 11.92 15.12 -0.55
N ALA A 76 11.50 13.94 -1.00
CA ALA A 76 10.62 13.08 -0.23
C ALA A 76 11.39 12.36 0.89
N PRO A 77 10.73 12.05 2.02
CA PRO A 77 11.32 11.20 3.04
C PRO A 77 11.60 9.78 2.49
N PRO A 78 12.52 9.04 3.09
CA PRO A 78 12.76 7.64 2.75
C PRO A 78 11.47 6.83 2.80
N ARG A 79 11.38 5.79 1.96
CA ARG A 79 10.22 4.91 2.00
C ARG A 79 10.08 4.24 3.36
N VAL A 80 8.89 4.32 3.92
CA VAL A 80 8.55 3.62 5.15
C VAL A 80 8.58 2.12 4.92
N GLY A 81 9.43 1.41 5.66
CA GLY A 81 9.44 -0.05 5.66
C GLY A 81 8.18 -0.57 6.36
N VAL A 82 7.32 -1.26 5.63
CA VAL A 82 6.19 -1.99 6.22
C VAL A 82 6.55 -3.45 6.28
N ALA A 83 6.72 -3.96 7.49
CA ALA A 83 6.87 -5.40 7.66
C ALA A 83 5.53 -6.08 7.34
N VAL A 84 5.54 -6.85 6.27
CA VAL A 84 4.44 -7.78 5.95
C VAL A 84 4.88 -9.12 6.51
N ALA A 85 4.83 -9.23 7.84
CA ALA A 85 5.39 -10.38 8.53
C ALA A 85 4.60 -11.66 8.22
N PRO A 86 5.27 -12.76 7.85
CA PRO A 86 4.71 -14.08 7.95
C PRO A 86 4.76 -14.62 9.38
N ALA A 87 5.49 -13.95 10.27
CA ALA A 87 6.04 -14.55 11.47
C ALA A 87 5.04 -14.90 12.58
N ARG A 88 3.84 -14.37 12.56
CA ARG A 88 2.78 -14.82 13.47
C ARG A 88 1.46 -14.81 12.72
N HIS A 89 0.88 -15.96 12.56
CA HIS A 89 -0.51 -16.11 12.16
C HIS A 89 -1.36 -15.38 13.20
N SER A 90 -1.74 -14.13 12.86
CA SER A 90 -2.57 -13.31 13.73
C SER A 90 -3.76 -12.78 12.95
N TRP A 91 -4.90 -12.80 13.59
CA TRP A 91 -6.09 -12.17 13.05
C TRP A 91 -5.92 -10.65 12.98
N PRO A 92 -6.58 -9.99 12.02
CA PRO A 92 -6.71 -8.54 12.00
C PRO A 92 -7.30 -8.02 13.34
N GLY A 93 -6.73 -6.93 13.84
CA GLY A 93 -7.13 -6.33 15.13
C GLY A 93 -6.52 -6.98 16.36
N ALA A 94 -5.63 -7.97 16.22
CA ALA A 94 -4.89 -8.53 17.34
C ALA A 94 -3.90 -7.51 17.95
N ALA A 95 -3.40 -7.81 19.16
CA ALA A 95 -2.42 -6.94 19.82
C ALA A 95 -1.18 -6.70 18.94
N GLY A 96 -0.81 -5.43 18.76
CA GLY A 96 0.27 -5.01 17.86
C GLY A 96 -0.15 -4.79 16.41
N ASP A 97 -1.45 -4.82 16.12
CA ASP A 97 -1.99 -4.40 14.82
C ASP A 97 -2.05 -2.87 14.74
N ASP A 98 -1.25 -2.26 13.88
CA ASP A 98 -1.14 -0.80 13.73
C ASP A 98 -2.28 -0.19 12.88
N TRP A 99 -3.31 -0.96 12.57
CA TRP A 99 -4.44 -0.50 11.79
C TRP A 99 -5.52 0.17 12.63
N GLN A 100 -5.94 1.35 12.22
CA GLN A 100 -7.05 2.09 12.82
C GLN A 100 -8.36 1.66 12.18
N VAL A 101 -9.36 1.36 13.02
CA VAL A 101 -10.71 0.97 12.57
C VAL A 101 -11.50 2.23 12.23
N LEU A 102 -11.99 2.31 10.99
CA LEU A 102 -12.82 3.43 10.50
C LEU A 102 -14.32 3.11 10.58
N GLY A 103 -14.70 1.85 10.42
CA GLY A 103 -16.10 1.42 10.46
C GLY A 103 -16.34 0.09 9.79
N CYS A 104 -17.62 -0.31 9.76
CA CYS A 104 -18.10 -1.50 9.08
C CYS A 104 -19.27 -1.16 8.17
N ASP A 105 -19.35 -1.83 7.02
CA ASP A 105 -20.45 -1.74 6.06
C ASP A 105 -20.91 -3.14 5.71
N GLU A 106 -22.23 -3.41 5.87
CA GLU A 106 -22.85 -4.69 5.51
C GLU A 106 -23.47 -4.69 4.12
N ARG A 107 -23.56 -3.52 3.49
CA ARG A 107 -24.23 -3.33 2.18
C ARG A 107 -23.25 -3.01 1.07
N GLY A 108 -21.96 -3.05 1.36
CA GLY A 108 -20.93 -2.81 0.37
C GLY A 108 -20.88 -3.92 -0.69
N THR A 109 -20.51 -3.55 -1.90
CA THR A 109 -20.33 -4.53 -2.99
C THR A 109 -19.05 -5.32 -2.77
N VAL A 110 -19.16 -6.64 -2.72
CA VAL A 110 -18.00 -7.54 -2.67
C VAL A 110 -17.45 -7.73 -4.09
N PRO A 111 -16.17 -7.39 -4.36
CA PRO A 111 -15.58 -7.63 -5.67
C PRO A 111 -15.62 -9.13 -6.04
N ALA A 112 -15.85 -9.46 -7.32
CA ALA A 112 -15.96 -10.85 -7.77
C ALA A 112 -14.72 -11.72 -7.44
N VAL A 113 -13.52 -11.10 -7.42
CA VAL A 113 -12.28 -11.80 -7.02
C VAL A 113 -12.33 -12.17 -5.54
N VAL A 114 -12.78 -11.25 -4.68
CA VAL A 114 -12.92 -11.49 -3.23
C VAL A 114 -14.01 -12.52 -2.94
N ALA A 115 -15.17 -12.42 -3.59
CA ALA A 115 -16.26 -13.38 -3.43
C ALA A 115 -15.82 -14.83 -3.77
N ARG A 116 -15.01 -14.98 -4.83
CA ARG A 116 -14.40 -16.28 -5.17
C ARG A 116 -13.45 -16.80 -4.10
N LEU A 117 -12.62 -15.93 -3.51
CA LEU A 117 -11.71 -16.31 -2.43
C LEU A 117 -12.45 -16.69 -1.15
N LEU A 118 -13.56 -16.03 -0.87
CA LEU A 118 -14.45 -16.30 0.28
C LEU A 118 -15.37 -17.49 0.05
N GLU A 119 -15.49 -18.00 -1.21
CA GLU A 119 -16.43 -19.04 -1.58
C GLU A 119 -17.90 -18.65 -1.27
N THR A 120 -18.23 -17.35 -1.40
CA THR A 120 -19.57 -16.81 -1.16
C THR A 120 -20.33 -16.65 -2.46
N ALA A 121 -21.66 -16.85 -2.40
CA ALA A 121 -22.57 -16.59 -3.50
C ALA A 121 -22.92 -15.08 -3.59
N GLU A 122 -23.47 -14.68 -4.74
CA GLU A 122 -24.00 -13.33 -4.91
C GLU A 122 -25.19 -13.12 -3.96
N GLY A 123 -25.12 -12.05 -3.16
CA GLY A 123 -26.15 -11.72 -2.17
C GLY A 123 -25.91 -12.29 -0.77
N ASP A 124 -24.91 -13.15 -0.58
CA ASP A 124 -24.52 -13.57 0.76
C ASP A 124 -24.08 -12.36 1.60
N PRO A 125 -24.52 -12.25 2.86
CA PRO A 125 -24.14 -11.14 3.70
C PRO A 125 -22.66 -11.22 4.08
N VAL A 126 -21.93 -10.12 3.85
CA VAL A 126 -20.50 -9.97 4.14
C VAL A 126 -20.29 -8.67 4.91
N HIS A 127 -19.67 -8.75 6.07
CA HIS A 127 -19.21 -7.58 6.80
C HIS A 127 -17.94 -7.04 6.15
N ILE A 128 -17.94 -5.75 5.83
CA ILE A 128 -16.79 -5.06 5.23
C ILE A 128 -16.22 -4.08 6.26
N VAL A 129 -15.18 -4.48 6.96
CA VAL A 129 -14.48 -3.62 7.92
C VAL A 129 -13.49 -2.76 7.18
N ARG A 130 -13.59 -1.43 7.37
CA ARG A 130 -12.66 -0.44 6.80
C ARG A 130 -11.65 -0.05 7.85
N ARG A 131 -10.37 -0.09 7.46
CA ARG A 131 -9.25 0.29 8.31
C ARG A 131 -8.28 1.18 7.55
N SER A 132 -7.54 2.03 8.26
CA SER A 132 -6.43 2.81 7.73
C SER A 132 -5.17 2.59 8.55
N ARG A 133 -4.04 2.87 7.94
CA ARG A 133 -2.75 2.91 8.60
C ARG A 133 -2.03 4.19 8.25
N ASP A 134 -1.62 4.92 9.26
CA ASP A 134 -0.88 6.17 9.13
C ASP A 134 0.51 6.02 9.75
N THR A 135 1.45 6.80 9.25
CA THR A 135 2.78 6.94 9.85
C THR A 135 3.11 8.41 9.93
N GLU A 136 3.41 8.90 11.13
CA GLU A 136 3.72 10.32 11.39
C GLU A 136 2.66 11.29 10.83
N GLY A 137 1.38 10.90 10.91
CA GLY A 137 0.25 11.69 10.41
C GLY A 137 0.11 11.70 8.88
N GLN A 138 0.85 10.83 8.18
CA GLN A 138 0.70 10.65 6.73
C GLN A 138 0.00 9.32 6.43
N PRO A 139 -1.05 9.32 5.59
CA PRO A 139 -1.71 8.09 5.18
C PRO A 139 -0.71 7.16 4.47
N LEU A 140 -0.60 5.93 4.95
CA LEU A 140 0.29 4.91 4.42
C LEU A 140 -0.47 3.84 3.65
N ALA A 141 -1.60 3.37 4.22
CA ALA A 141 -2.41 2.31 3.63
C ALA A 141 -3.89 2.43 4.01
N ALA A 142 -4.73 1.92 3.13
CA ALA A 142 -6.16 1.71 3.36
C ALA A 142 -6.47 0.21 3.20
N GLU A 143 -7.39 -0.33 3.99
CA GLU A 143 -7.75 -1.73 3.95
C GLU A 143 -9.26 -1.96 4.02
N LEU A 144 -9.72 -2.90 3.21
CA LEU A 144 -11.05 -3.50 3.29
C LEU A 144 -10.90 -4.96 3.71
N LEU A 145 -11.42 -5.30 4.88
CA LEU A 145 -11.47 -6.66 5.39
C LEU A 145 -12.88 -7.21 5.21
N TYR A 146 -13.01 -8.24 4.40
CA TYR A 146 -14.26 -8.91 4.06
C TYR A 146 -14.43 -10.16 4.90
N VAL A 147 -15.53 -10.23 5.65
CA VAL A 147 -15.83 -11.33 6.56
C VAL A 147 -17.25 -11.84 6.27
N PRO A 148 -17.44 -13.07 5.76
CA PRO A 148 -18.76 -13.62 5.57
C PRO A 148 -19.53 -13.70 6.89
N ALA A 149 -20.79 -13.27 6.91
CA ALA A 149 -21.60 -13.34 8.12
C ALA A 149 -21.78 -14.79 8.63
N ALA A 150 -21.73 -15.77 7.72
CA ALA A 150 -21.80 -17.19 8.07
C ALA A 150 -20.60 -17.70 8.89
N VAL A 151 -19.46 -17.00 8.87
CA VAL A 151 -18.26 -17.36 9.64
C VAL A 151 -18.37 -16.87 11.08
N ILE A 152 -19.13 -15.81 11.30
CA ILE A 152 -19.24 -15.14 12.61
C ILE A 152 -20.45 -15.70 13.36
N PRO A 153 -20.25 -16.36 14.53
CA PRO A 153 -21.35 -16.74 15.39
C PRO A 153 -22.07 -15.49 15.92
N HIS A 154 -23.38 -15.58 16.14
CA HIS A 154 -24.21 -14.50 16.71
C HIS A 154 -24.28 -13.19 15.88
N SER A 155 -24.25 -13.31 14.56
CA SER A 155 -24.31 -12.17 13.64
C SER A 155 -25.52 -11.23 13.87
N ALA A 156 -26.62 -11.73 14.45
CA ALA A 156 -27.80 -10.94 14.78
C ALA A 156 -27.54 -9.83 15.82
N GLU A 157 -26.65 -10.06 16.77
CA GLU A 157 -26.27 -9.04 17.78
C GLU A 157 -25.38 -7.96 17.17
N ILE A 158 -24.51 -8.37 16.22
CA ILE A 158 -23.64 -7.44 15.48
C ILE A 158 -24.46 -6.54 14.57
N ALA A 159 -25.53 -7.05 13.96
CA ALA A 159 -26.43 -6.27 13.11
C ALA A 159 -27.13 -5.09 13.84
N LEU A 160 -27.14 -5.11 15.18
CA LEU A 160 -27.64 -3.99 15.98
C LEU A 160 -26.61 -2.88 16.17
N LEU A 161 -25.33 -3.17 15.90
CA LEU A 161 -24.24 -2.20 16.01
C LEU A 161 -24.03 -1.50 14.66
N THR A 162 -23.41 -0.34 14.69
CA THR A 162 -23.06 0.43 13.49
C THR A 162 -21.66 1.03 13.57
N GLY A 163 -21.07 1.32 12.42
CA GLY A 163 -19.79 2.02 12.32
C GLY A 163 -18.63 1.32 13.03
N PRO A 164 -17.80 2.05 13.80
CA PRO A 164 -16.63 1.46 14.46
C PRO A 164 -16.99 0.39 15.49
N ALA A 165 -18.09 0.51 16.23
CA ALA A 165 -18.51 -0.48 17.22
C ALA A 165 -18.80 -1.84 16.58
N GLN A 166 -19.48 -1.84 15.43
CA GLN A 166 -19.72 -3.04 14.66
C GLN A 166 -18.42 -3.66 14.15
N ALA A 167 -17.52 -2.83 13.63
CA ALA A 167 -16.20 -3.29 13.14
C ALA A 167 -15.39 -3.98 14.25
N TYR A 168 -15.33 -3.39 15.44
CA TYR A 168 -14.64 -4.00 16.58
C TYR A 168 -15.28 -5.32 17.01
N ALA A 169 -16.61 -5.44 16.97
CA ALA A 169 -17.30 -6.69 17.29
C ALA A 169 -16.96 -7.79 16.28
N VAL A 170 -16.93 -7.46 14.97
CA VAL A 170 -16.51 -8.39 13.90
C VAL A 170 -15.07 -8.85 14.14
N LEU A 171 -14.15 -7.95 14.42
CA LEU A 171 -12.74 -8.27 14.65
C LEU A 171 -12.57 -9.15 15.91
N ALA A 172 -13.28 -8.84 16.99
CA ALA A 172 -13.22 -9.63 18.24
C ALA A 172 -13.71 -11.08 18.01
N LEU A 173 -14.75 -11.27 17.21
CA LEU A 173 -15.25 -12.60 16.90
C LEU A 173 -14.32 -13.36 15.97
N LEU A 174 -13.69 -12.71 14.98
CA LEU A 174 -12.62 -13.34 14.20
C LEU A 174 -11.48 -13.85 15.08
N GLN A 175 -11.06 -13.04 16.07
CA GLN A 175 -9.99 -13.41 17.00
C GLN A 175 -10.37 -14.58 17.92
N SER A 176 -11.64 -14.90 18.07
CA SER A 176 -12.10 -16.07 18.81
C SER A 176 -11.97 -17.39 18.01
N LEU A 177 -11.75 -17.31 16.71
CA LEU A 177 -11.55 -18.47 15.85
C LEU A 177 -10.08 -18.90 15.86
N GLU A 178 -9.82 -20.20 15.70
CA GLU A 178 -8.49 -20.70 15.47
C GLU A 178 -8.02 -20.29 14.06
N LEU A 179 -6.84 -19.71 13.95
CA LEU A 179 -6.26 -19.33 12.67
C LEU A 179 -5.29 -20.44 12.20
N ASP A 180 -5.71 -21.21 11.19
CA ASP A 180 -4.91 -22.32 10.64
C ASP A 180 -3.77 -21.81 9.75
N GLY A 181 -3.98 -20.70 9.06
CA GLY A 181 -3.01 -20.15 8.12
C GLY A 181 -3.45 -18.88 7.44
N GLN A 182 -2.52 -18.30 6.69
CA GLN A 182 -2.79 -17.14 5.84
C GLN A 182 -1.93 -17.19 4.59
N ASP A 183 -2.55 -16.82 3.45
CA ASP A 183 -1.87 -16.66 2.17
C ASP A 183 -1.89 -15.20 1.76
N ARG A 184 -0.80 -14.72 1.15
CA ARG A 184 -0.69 -13.34 0.69
C ARG A 184 -0.25 -13.26 -0.76
N THR A 185 -0.90 -12.38 -1.50
CA THR A 185 -0.52 -12.00 -2.85
C THR A 185 -0.26 -10.50 -2.88
N VAL A 186 0.77 -10.07 -3.59
CA VAL A 186 1.12 -8.67 -3.78
C VAL A 186 1.11 -8.35 -5.26
N GLU A 187 0.41 -7.29 -5.63
CA GLU A 187 0.29 -6.84 -7.01
C GLU A 187 0.52 -5.32 -7.08
N LEU A 188 1.10 -4.89 -8.20
CA LEU A 188 1.12 -3.47 -8.54
C LEU A 188 -0.24 -3.08 -9.12
N GLY A 189 -0.82 -2.00 -8.59
CA GLY A 189 -2.12 -1.50 -9.01
C GLY A 189 -2.14 0.01 -9.20
N SER A 190 -3.32 0.52 -9.50
CA SER A 190 -3.61 1.95 -9.55
C SER A 190 -4.70 2.29 -8.55
N ALA A 191 -4.52 3.36 -7.79
CA ALA A 191 -5.46 3.80 -6.77
C ALA A 191 -6.84 4.10 -7.40
N ARG A 192 -7.89 3.47 -6.89
CA ARG A 192 -9.27 3.83 -7.23
C ARG A 192 -9.63 5.14 -6.54
N ALA A 193 -10.72 5.78 -6.94
CA ALA A 193 -11.11 7.09 -6.42
C ALA A 193 -11.23 7.12 -4.88
N GLU A 194 -11.78 6.06 -4.27
CA GLU A 194 -11.92 5.97 -2.81
C GLU A 194 -10.60 5.75 -2.10
N ASP A 195 -9.77 4.80 -2.60
CA ASP A 195 -8.44 4.54 -2.06
C ASP A 195 -7.55 5.78 -2.20
N ALA A 196 -7.61 6.45 -3.34
CA ALA A 196 -6.87 7.66 -3.63
C ALA A 196 -7.20 8.78 -2.62
N LYS A 197 -8.49 8.95 -2.28
CA LYS A 197 -8.93 9.92 -1.27
C LYS A 197 -8.39 9.57 0.13
N GLN A 198 -8.43 8.30 0.52
CA GLN A 198 -7.94 7.85 1.83
C GLN A 198 -6.41 7.96 1.92
N LEU A 199 -5.71 7.73 0.82
CA LEU A 199 -4.25 7.78 0.74
C LEU A 199 -3.69 9.18 0.45
N ASP A 200 -4.55 10.22 0.37
CA ASP A 200 -4.16 11.57 -0.06
C ASP A 200 -3.39 11.56 -1.39
N ARG A 201 -3.95 10.89 -2.40
CA ARG A 201 -3.39 10.74 -3.75
C ARG A 201 -4.43 11.04 -4.82
N LEU A 202 -3.95 11.20 -6.05
CA LEU A 202 -4.82 11.28 -7.21
C LEU A 202 -5.30 9.89 -7.65
N PRO A 203 -6.51 9.74 -8.16
CA PRO A 203 -6.93 8.52 -8.84
C PRO A 203 -5.94 8.13 -9.92
N GLY A 204 -5.61 6.84 -10.01
CA GLY A 204 -4.60 6.32 -10.92
C GLY A 204 -3.17 6.34 -10.38
N ALA A 205 -2.90 6.93 -9.21
CA ALA A 205 -1.59 6.86 -8.58
C ALA A 205 -1.15 5.39 -8.36
N PRO A 206 0.14 5.06 -8.52
CA PRO A 206 0.63 3.70 -8.32
C PRO A 206 0.49 3.27 -6.85
N VAL A 207 -0.02 2.07 -6.64
CA VAL A 207 -0.20 1.45 -5.33
C VAL A 207 0.29 0.00 -5.33
N LEU A 208 0.65 -0.52 -4.16
CA LEU A 208 0.85 -1.94 -3.93
C LEU A 208 -0.43 -2.48 -3.27
N VAL A 209 -1.04 -3.46 -3.90
CA VAL A 209 -2.24 -4.13 -3.40
C VAL A 209 -1.83 -5.47 -2.79
N VAL A 210 -2.09 -5.62 -1.50
CA VAL A 210 -1.84 -6.88 -0.78
C VAL A 210 -3.18 -7.53 -0.48
N THR A 211 -3.42 -8.70 -1.05
CA THR A 211 -4.57 -9.52 -0.74
C THR A 211 -4.14 -10.61 0.23
N THR A 212 -4.72 -10.62 1.43
CA THR A 212 -4.46 -11.64 2.45
C THR A 212 -5.71 -12.48 2.66
N ARG A 213 -5.59 -13.78 2.50
CA ARG A 213 -6.61 -14.78 2.79
C ARG A 213 -6.32 -15.41 4.15
N TYR A 214 -7.28 -15.38 5.04
CA TYR A 214 -7.20 -16.00 6.37
C TYR A 214 -8.02 -17.29 6.39
N VAL A 215 -7.42 -18.37 6.87
CA VAL A 215 -8.01 -19.72 6.89
C VAL A 215 -8.30 -20.16 8.31
N SER A 216 -9.50 -20.65 8.56
CA SER A 216 -9.94 -21.23 9.83
C SER A 216 -10.83 -22.46 9.55
N GLY A 217 -10.60 -23.56 10.23
CA GLY A 217 -11.31 -24.80 10.01
C GLY A 217 -11.18 -25.34 8.57
N GLY A 218 -10.03 -25.08 7.91
CA GLY A 218 -9.77 -25.46 6.53
C GLY A 218 -10.54 -24.64 5.47
N ARG A 219 -11.24 -23.56 5.85
CA ARG A 219 -12.01 -22.68 4.96
C ARG A 219 -11.54 -21.24 5.06
N THR A 220 -11.78 -20.45 4.02
CA THR A 220 -11.52 -19.01 4.05
C THR A 220 -12.51 -18.32 4.99
N ALA A 221 -12.00 -17.80 6.09
CA ALA A 221 -12.79 -17.09 7.10
C ALA A 221 -12.86 -15.58 6.86
N ALA A 222 -11.81 -15.01 6.26
CA ALA A 222 -11.75 -13.60 5.90
C ALA A 222 -10.77 -13.35 4.75
N VAL A 223 -11.00 -12.25 4.02
CA VAL A 223 -10.07 -11.74 3.02
C VAL A 223 -9.83 -10.25 3.28
N ALA A 224 -8.57 -9.86 3.46
CA ALA A 224 -8.18 -8.45 3.51
C ALA A 224 -7.60 -8.01 2.16
N VAL A 225 -8.01 -6.85 1.69
CA VAL A 225 -7.42 -6.16 0.55
C VAL A 225 -6.84 -4.84 1.05
N SER A 226 -5.53 -4.79 1.19
CA SER A 226 -4.80 -3.64 1.72
C SER A 226 -4.10 -2.92 0.57
N THR A 227 -4.39 -1.64 0.39
CA THR A 227 -3.83 -0.78 -0.65
C THR A 227 -2.78 0.14 -0.02
N TYR A 228 -1.52 -0.05 -0.35
CA TYR A 228 -0.39 0.73 0.13
C TYR A 228 0.08 1.73 -0.91
N ARG A 229 0.51 2.89 -0.48
CA ARG A 229 1.19 3.87 -1.34
C ARG A 229 2.51 3.31 -1.86
N ALA A 230 2.65 3.17 -3.19
CA ALA A 230 3.89 2.66 -3.79
C ALA A 230 5.03 3.69 -3.78
N ASP A 231 4.71 4.99 -3.66
CA ASP A 231 5.70 6.09 -3.63
C ASP A 231 6.44 6.19 -2.29
N THR A 232 5.76 5.85 -1.18
CA THR A 232 6.32 6.01 0.18
C THR A 232 6.49 4.69 0.93
N CYS A 233 5.96 3.58 0.39
CA CYS A 233 5.94 2.29 1.08
C CYS A 233 6.93 1.30 0.46
N ARG A 234 7.63 0.56 1.32
CA ARG A 234 8.40 -0.63 0.97
C ARG A 234 7.87 -1.81 1.77
N LEU A 235 7.38 -2.84 1.09
CA LEU A 235 6.93 -4.06 1.76
C LEU A 235 8.13 -4.98 2.00
N THR A 236 8.32 -5.40 3.24
CA THR A 236 9.39 -6.33 3.63
C THR A 236 8.76 -7.63 4.13
N PHE A 237 9.20 -8.74 3.58
CA PHE A 237 8.79 -10.09 3.98
C PHE A 237 9.97 -10.75 4.68
N GLY A 238 9.80 -11.23 5.91
CA GLY A 238 10.87 -11.85 6.66
C GLY A 238 10.32 -12.76 7.77
N GLU A 239 11.06 -13.81 8.09
CA GLU A 239 10.71 -14.75 9.19
C GLU A 239 11.21 -14.28 10.56
N SER A 240 11.91 -13.15 10.63
CA SER A 240 12.64 -12.72 11.82
C SER A 240 12.15 -11.37 12.33
N ASP A 241 12.05 -11.23 13.64
CA ASP A 241 11.82 -9.95 14.35
C ASP A 241 12.97 -8.91 14.13
N ALA A 242 13.96 -9.25 13.29
CA ALA A 242 15.17 -8.47 13.04
C ALA A 242 15.00 -7.30 12.06
N VAL A 243 13.80 -7.04 11.52
CA VAL A 243 13.57 -5.95 10.54
C VAL A 243 13.58 -4.56 11.19
N ALA A 244 13.55 -4.48 12.52
CA ALA A 244 13.60 -3.20 13.24
C ALA A 244 14.97 -2.49 13.21
N LEU A 245 16.03 -3.14 12.70
CA LEU A 245 17.42 -2.64 12.76
C LEU A 245 17.94 -1.97 11.48
N LEU A 246 17.13 -1.83 10.43
CA LEU A 246 17.54 -1.21 9.16
C LEU A 246 16.89 0.16 8.89
N ALA A 247 16.30 0.78 9.91
CA ALA A 247 15.82 2.17 9.89
C ALA A 247 16.77 3.04 10.74
N GLY A 248 18.02 3.08 10.33
CA GLY A 248 19.05 3.98 10.85
C GLY A 248 19.67 4.73 9.69
#